data_fdbfc3d3b89b352230ab4c86a4e8d362
#
_entry.id   fdbfc3d3b89b352230ab4c86a4e8d362
#
_cell.length_a   1.000
_cell.length_b   1.000
_cell.length_c   1.000
_cell.angle_alpha   90.00
_cell.angle_beta   90.00
_cell.angle_gamma   90.00
#
_symmetry.space_group_name_H-M   'P 1'
#
loop_
_entity.id
_entity.type
_entity.pdbx_description
1 polymer ?
#
loop_
_entity_poly.entity_id
_entity_poly.type
_entity_poly.pdbx_seq_one_letter_code
_entity_poly.pdbx_strand_id
1 'polypeptide(L)'
;MKNRHYLRHILAITALLFNGEAIYSQTYPIENYLKAAGDYVTIYNGEIELTYSLAQYDNLPYFQGDEFTTGEIIFKGNRYPGLDLHLDLHKDQLCALTPDSHYSMIINNEGIEQVNLHNTTFIYFRPTKKTDLNKGFYELLQDGKR
;
A
#
# COMPACT_ATOMS: atom_id res chain seq x y z
N MET A 1 -37.42 -27.41 54.46
CA MET A 1 -37.91 -26.56 53.33
C MET A 1 -37.06 -25.34 53.01
N LYS A 2 -35.81 -25.22 53.49
CA LYS A 2 -34.97 -24.02 53.33
C LYS A 2 -34.03 -24.07 52.10
N ASN A 3 -33.82 -25.24 51.49
CA ASN A 3 -32.84 -25.38 50.40
C ASN A 3 -33.33 -25.10 48.96
N ARG A 4 -34.65 -24.89 48.78
CA ARG A 4 -35.21 -24.67 47.43
C ARG A 4 -35.01 -23.24 46.92
N HIS A 5 -34.83 -22.27 47.83
CA HIS A 5 -34.60 -20.88 47.41
C HIS A 5 -33.16 -20.63 46.94
N TYR A 6 -32.16 -21.23 47.53
CA TYR A 6 -30.76 -21.09 47.13
C TYR A 6 -30.50 -21.69 45.75
N LEU A 7 -31.17 -22.80 45.42
CA LEU A 7 -31.02 -23.44 44.11
C LEU A 7 -31.54 -22.57 42.98
N ARG A 8 -32.60 -21.78 43.23
CA ARG A 8 -33.17 -20.85 42.23
C ARG A 8 -32.27 -19.63 41.97
N HIS A 9 -31.56 -19.14 42.98
CA HIS A 9 -30.62 -18.03 42.83
C HIS A 9 -29.30 -18.44 42.17
N ILE A 10 -28.84 -19.64 42.41
CA ILE A 10 -27.65 -20.19 41.74
C ILE A 10 -27.93 -20.40 40.24
N LEU A 11 -29.11 -20.88 39.87
CA LEU A 11 -29.50 -21.06 38.47
C LEU A 11 -29.67 -19.73 37.73
N ALA A 12 -30.07 -18.65 38.42
CA ALA A 12 -30.19 -17.32 37.85
C ALA A 12 -28.83 -16.65 37.62
N ILE A 13 -27.87 -16.91 38.51
CA ILE A 13 -26.50 -16.34 38.38
C ILE A 13 -25.70 -17.03 37.27
N THR A 14 -25.90 -18.34 37.10
CA THR A 14 -25.23 -19.07 35.98
C THR A 14 -25.79 -18.67 34.61
N ALA A 15 -27.04 -18.27 34.51
CA ALA A 15 -27.61 -17.79 33.24
C ALA A 15 -27.12 -16.40 32.82
N LEU A 16 -26.61 -15.57 33.74
CA LEU A 16 -26.06 -14.24 33.45
C LEU A 16 -24.59 -14.27 32.97
N LEU A 17 -23.88 -15.38 33.13
CA LEU A 17 -22.47 -15.50 32.73
C LEU A 17 -22.31 -16.06 31.32
N PHE A 18 -23.39 -16.40 30.61
CA PHE A 18 -23.34 -16.92 29.23
C PHE A 18 -23.84 -15.92 28.17
N ASN A 19 -23.83 -14.60 28.47
CA ASN A 19 -23.81 -13.60 27.42
C ASN A 19 -22.35 -13.50 26.92
N GLY A 20 -21.89 -14.57 26.28
CA GLY A 20 -20.72 -14.52 25.46
C GLY A 20 -20.98 -13.47 24.39
N GLU A 21 -20.42 -12.29 24.58
CA GLU A 21 -20.28 -11.36 23.49
C GLU A 21 -19.55 -12.14 22.40
N ALA A 22 -20.28 -12.43 21.32
CA ALA A 22 -19.65 -12.87 20.11
C ALA A 22 -18.67 -11.76 19.74
N ILE A 23 -17.40 -11.97 20.04
CA ILE A 23 -16.31 -11.16 19.49
C ILE A 23 -16.44 -11.41 18.00
N TYR A 24 -17.22 -10.56 17.33
CA TYR A 24 -17.11 -10.42 15.90
C TYR A 24 -15.70 -9.88 15.68
N SER A 25 -14.78 -10.81 15.50
CA SER A 25 -13.53 -10.50 14.80
C SER A 25 -13.99 -9.77 13.54
N GLN A 26 -13.81 -8.47 13.52
CA GLN A 26 -13.91 -7.71 12.30
C GLN A 26 -12.75 -8.19 11.43
N THR A 27 -12.97 -9.31 10.79
CA THR A 27 -12.28 -9.62 9.56
C THR A 27 -12.73 -8.50 8.61
N TYR A 28 -12.01 -7.40 8.66
CA TYR A 28 -12.10 -6.38 7.61
C TYR A 28 -11.70 -7.13 6.36
N PRO A 29 -12.64 -7.42 5.48
CA PRO A 29 -12.36 -8.49 4.57
C PRO A 29 -11.33 -7.99 3.58
N ILE A 30 -10.23 -8.68 3.52
CA ILE A 30 -9.32 -8.67 2.36
C ILE A 30 -10.15 -8.67 1.06
N GLU A 31 -11.32 -9.28 1.05
CA GLU A 31 -12.31 -9.26 -0.03
C GLU A 31 -12.80 -7.86 -0.42
N ASN A 32 -13.04 -6.96 0.53
CA ASN A 32 -13.46 -5.59 0.22
C ASN A 32 -12.29 -4.80 -0.39
N TYR A 33 -11.08 -5.02 0.11
CA TYR A 33 -9.86 -4.47 -0.49
C TYR A 33 -9.66 -5.00 -1.91
N LEU A 34 -9.72 -6.31 -2.11
CA LEU A 34 -9.57 -6.94 -3.43
C LEU A 34 -10.66 -6.47 -4.39
N LYS A 35 -11.89 -6.29 -3.92
CA LYS A 35 -12.99 -5.76 -4.72
C LYS A 35 -12.81 -4.30 -5.08
N ALA A 36 -12.32 -3.47 -4.15
CA ALA A 36 -12.03 -2.06 -4.40
C ALA A 36 -10.81 -1.88 -5.30
N ALA A 37 -9.78 -2.71 -5.10
CA ALA A 37 -8.57 -2.68 -5.92
C ALA A 37 -8.78 -3.24 -7.33
N GLY A 38 -9.73 -4.19 -7.51
CA GLY A 38 -10.05 -4.77 -8.82
C GLY A 38 -8.81 -5.26 -9.57
N ASP A 39 -8.63 -4.81 -10.81
CA ASP A 39 -7.47 -5.14 -11.65
C ASP A 39 -6.14 -4.56 -11.10
N TYR A 40 -6.20 -3.62 -10.14
CA TYR A 40 -5.05 -2.98 -9.51
C TYR A 40 -4.43 -3.78 -8.36
N VAL A 41 -4.99 -4.93 -7.98
CA VAL A 41 -4.47 -5.79 -6.89
C VAL A 41 -2.99 -6.09 -7.03
N THR A 42 -2.51 -6.27 -8.26
CA THR A 42 -1.08 -6.53 -8.54
C THR A 42 -0.17 -5.35 -8.20
N ILE A 43 -0.68 -4.14 -8.21
CA ILE A 43 0.05 -2.93 -7.84
C ILE A 43 0.22 -2.85 -6.32
N TYR A 44 -0.81 -3.23 -5.56
CA TYR A 44 -0.85 -3.11 -4.10
C TYR A 44 -0.38 -4.35 -3.35
N ASN A 45 0.35 -5.23 -4.00
CA ASN A 45 0.80 -6.50 -3.42
C ASN A 45 2.23 -6.42 -2.82
N GLY A 46 2.73 -5.21 -2.60
CA GLY A 46 4.04 -4.95 -2.01
C GLY A 46 4.02 -4.84 -0.49
N GLU A 47 5.09 -4.32 0.07
CA GLU A 47 5.21 -4.02 1.49
C GLU A 47 4.61 -2.64 1.80
N ILE A 48 4.18 -2.45 3.07
CA ILE A 48 3.77 -1.13 3.54
C ILE A 48 5.01 -0.23 3.61
N GLU A 49 4.90 0.98 3.08
CA GLU A 49 5.96 1.97 3.16
C GLU A 49 6.20 2.38 4.62
N LEU A 50 7.45 2.37 5.03
CA LEU A 50 7.90 3.00 6.27
C LEU A 50 8.31 4.44 5.97
N THR A 51 7.46 5.38 6.34
CA THR A 51 7.68 6.81 6.12
C THR A 51 8.84 7.35 6.96
N TYR A 52 9.44 8.43 6.51
CA TYR A 52 10.51 9.12 7.23
C TYR A 52 9.97 9.86 8.46
N SER A 53 10.77 9.91 9.52
CA SER A 53 10.48 10.74 10.67
C SER A 53 10.83 12.20 10.37
N LEU A 54 9.85 13.08 10.33
CA LEU A 54 10.06 14.53 10.16
C LEU A 54 10.99 15.15 11.23
N ALA A 55 11.14 14.49 12.39
CA ALA A 55 12.06 14.94 13.44
C ALA A 55 13.53 14.65 13.12
N GLN A 56 13.83 13.84 12.11
CA GLN A 56 15.19 13.42 11.75
C GLN A 56 15.66 14.00 10.42
N TYR A 57 14.78 14.57 9.61
CA TYR A 57 15.09 15.03 8.26
C TYR A 57 14.47 16.41 8.03
N ASP A 58 15.28 17.36 7.56
CA ASP A 58 14.83 18.71 7.22
C ASP A 58 14.03 18.73 5.91
N ASN A 59 14.31 17.79 5.00
CA ASN A 59 13.61 17.62 3.73
C ASN A 59 13.34 16.14 3.48
N LEU A 60 12.18 15.82 2.96
CA LEU A 60 11.83 14.48 2.56
C LEU A 60 12.38 14.18 1.16
N PRO A 61 12.89 12.96 0.92
CA PRO A 61 13.57 12.62 -0.33
C PRO A 61 12.63 12.20 -1.44
N TYR A 62 11.39 12.71 -1.45
CA TYR A 62 10.42 12.42 -2.49
C TYR A 62 10.52 13.37 -3.68
N PHE A 63 10.23 12.86 -4.87
CA PHE A 63 10.24 13.66 -6.09
C PHE A 63 9.12 14.72 -6.05
N GLN A 64 9.52 16.00 -6.10
CA GLN A 64 8.65 17.18 -6.08
C GLN A 64 7.74 17.33 -4.84
N GLY A 65 8.06 16.69 -3.72
CA GLY A 65 7.35 16.86 -2.46
C GLY A 65 6.85 15.54 -1.88
N ASP A 66 6.33 15.62 -0.66
CA ASP A 66 5.92 14.50 0.17
C ASP A 66 4.44 14.08 -0.03
N GLU A 67 3.69 14.85 -0.80
CA GLU A 67 2.30 14.55 -1.10
C GLU A 67 2.17 13.53 -2.24
N PHE A 68 1.17 12.66 -2.12
CA PHE A 68 0.81 11.78 -3.21
C PHE A 68 0.19 12.58 -4.35
N THR A 69 0.58 12.24 -5.57
CA THR A 69 0.08 12.88 -6.78
C THR A 69 -0.50 11.84 -7.72
N THR A 70 -1.65 12.15 -8.30
CA THR A 70 -2.26 11.26 -9.29
C THR A 70 -1.36 11.08 -10.51
N GLY A 71 -1.00 9.84 -10.77
CA GLY A 71 -0.09 9.45 -11.85
C GLY A 71 -0.55 8.18 -12.56
N GLU A 72 0.37 7.61 -13.32
CA GLU A 72 0.16 6.42 -14.11
C GLU A 72 1.40 5.55 -14.13
N ILE A 73 1.19 4.22 -14.15
CA ILE A 73 2.26 3.25 -14.26
C ILE A 73 2.01 2.33 -15.45
N ILE A 74 3.08 1.97 -16.16
CA ILE A 74 3.11 0.77 -17.00
C ILE A 74 3.80 -0.32 -16.20
N PHE A 75 3.05 -1.38 -15.86
CA PHE A 75 3.49 -2.47 -15.01
C PHE A 75 3.19 -3.81 -15.67
N LYS A 76 4.25 -4.59 -15.95
CA LYS A 76 4.15 -5.88 -16.66
C LYS A 76 3.32 -5.81 -17.94
N GLY A 77 3.57 -4.78 -18.76
CA GLY A 77 2.88 -4.54 -20.02
C GLY A 77 1.46 -3.98 -19.92
N ASN A 78 0.91 -3.80 -18.71
CA ASN A 78 -0.41 -3.23 -18.50
C ASN A 78 -0.33 -1.79 -18.00
N ARG A 79 -1.29 -0.98 -18.40
CA ARG A 79 -1.39 0.43 -18.04
C ARG A 79 -2.36 0.61 -16.87
N TYR A 80 -1.91 1.31 -15.83
CA TYR A 80 -2.66 1.60 -14.60
C TYR A 80 -2.71 3.12 -14.37
N PRO A 81 -3.71 3.82 -14.90
CA PRO A 81 -3.90 5.25 -14.70
C PRO A 81 -4.60 5.53 -13.36
N GLY A 82 -4.48 6.80 -12.91
CA GLY A 82 -5.24 7.31 -11.77
C GLY A 82 -4.81 6.75 -10.42
N LEU A 83 -3.55 6.35 -10.30
CA LEU A 83 -2.94 5.95 -9.04
C LEU A 83 -2.40 7.18 -8.31
N ASP A 84 -2.61 7.27 -7.01
CA ASP A 84 -1.96 8.26 -6.17
C ASP A 84 -0.58 7.75 -5.77
N LEU A 85 0.45 8.39 -6.30
CA LEU A 85 1.84 7.93 -6.29
C LEU A 85 2.76 8.95 -5.64
N HIS A 86 3.85 8.48 -5.05
CA HIS A 86 5.06 9.25 -4.85
C HIS A 86 6.32 8.41 -5.09
N LEU A 87 7.39 9.05 -5.54
CA LEU A 87 8.67 8.42 -5.82
C LEU A 87 9.70 8.83 -4.78
N ASP A 88 10.13 7.86 -3.96
CA ASP A 88 11.24 8.03 -3.02
C ASP A 88 12.57 7.93 -3.76
N LEU A 89 13.25 9.06 -3.90
CA LEU A 89 14.54 9.17 -4.62
C LEU A 89 15.71 8.61 -3.81
N HIS A 90 15.58 8.52 -2.47
CA HIS A 90 16.64 7.99 -1.63
C HIS A 90 16.64 6.46 -1.60
N LYS A 91 15.45 5.88 -1.46
CA LYS A 91 15.29 4.42 -1.46
C LYS A 91 15.13 3.84 -2.86
N ASP A 92 14.98 4.69 -3.89
CA ASP A 92 14.68 4.29 -5.27
C ASP A 92 13.42 3.41 -5.33
N GLN A 93 12.35 3.88 -4.69
CA GLN A 93 11.09 3.15 -4.52
C GLN A 93 9.90 3.99 -4.98
N LEU A 94 9.02 3.37 -5.74
CA LEU A 94 7.72 3.94 -6.09
C LEU A 94 6.67 3.42 -5.11
N CYS A 95 5.92 4.33 -4.52
CA CYS A 95 4.85 3.99 -3.59
C CYS A 95 3.50 4.44 -4.14
N ALA A 96 2.47 3.66 -3.87
CA ALA A 96 1.08 3.98 -4.20
C ALA A 96 0.22 3.98 -2.94
N LEU A 97 -0.61 5.00 -2.81
CA LEU A 97 -1.63 5.07 -1.77
C LEU A 97 -2.75 4.08 -2.10
N THR A 98 -3.16 3.28 -1.12
CA THR A 98 -4.28 2.33 -1.32
C THR A 98 -5.59 3.06 -1.62
N PRO A 99 -6.56 2.43 -2.32
CA PRO A 99 -7.81 3.09 -2.69
C PRO A 99 -8.64 3.62 -1.50
N ASP A 100 -8.44 3.04 -0.32
CA ASP A 100 -9.05 3.49 0.93
C ASP A 100 -8.22 4.58 1.66
N SER A 101 -7.09 4.98 1.06
CA SER A 101 -6.16 5.99 1.58
C SER A 101 -5.59 5.71 2.97
N HIS A 102 -5.60 4.44 3.42
CA HIS A 102 -5.10 4.07 4.75
C HIS A 102 -3.62 3.71 4.76
N TYR A 103 -3.11 3.18 3.66
CA TYR A 103 -1.72 2.69 3.58
C TYR A 103 -1.04 3.16 2.31
N SER A 104 0.25 3.42 2.42
CA SER A 104 1.15 3.53 1.29
C SER A 104 1.84 2.19 1.06
N MET A 105 1.77 1.69 -0.16
CA MET A 105 2.33 0.39 -0.55
C MET A 105 3.50 0.60 -1.50
N ILE A 106 4.63 -0.02 -1.20
CA ILE A 106 5.79 -0.06 -2.09
C ILE A 106 5.45 -0.95 -3.28
N ILE A 107 5.51 -0.40 -4.49
CA ILE A 107 5.29 -1.18 -5.72
C ILE A 107 6.55 -1.99 -6.03
N ASN A 108 6.36 -3.25 -6.40
CA ASN A 108 7.49 -4.09 -6.78
C ASN A 108 8.16 -3.55 -8.05
N ASN A 109 9.36 -3.00 -7.88
CA ASN A 109 10.13 -2.39 -8.98
C ASN A 109 10.36 -3.32 -10.16
N GLU A 110 10.42 -4.65 -9.94
CA GLU A 110 10.67 -5.64 -11.01
C GLU A 110 9.56 -5.67 -12.09
N GLY A 111 8.36 -5.19 -11.75
CA GLY A 111 7.25 -5.09 -12.70
C GLY A 111 7.14 -3.74 -13.38
N ILE A 112 7.77 -2.69 -12.85
CA ILE A 112 7.64 -1.32 -13.36
C ILE A 112 8.44 -1.16 -14.64
N GLU A 113 7.81 -0.65 -15.70
CA GLU A 113 8.44 -0.30 -16.96
C GLU A 113 8.54 1.23 -17.09
N GLN A 114 7.45 1.92 -16.80
CA GLN A 114 7.36 3.37 -16.90
C GLN A 114 6.44 3.94 -15.81
N VAL A 115 6.74 5.13 -15.35
CA VAL A 115 5.93 5.92 -14.43
C VAL A 115 5.77 7.32 -15.00
N ASN A 116 4.54 7.83 -15.04
CA ASN A 116 4.23 9.22 -15.37
C ASN A 116 3.76 9.91 -14.08
N LEU A 117 4.54 10.87 -13.60
CA LEU A 117 4.32 11.60 -12.35
C LEU A 117 4.74 13.06 -12.51
N HIS A 118 3.90 14.03 -12.10
CA HIS A 118 4.18 15.47 -12.20
C HIS A 118 4.64 15.91 -13.60
N ASN A 119 4.03 15.42 -14.67
CA ASN A 119 4.42 15.66 -16.06
C ASN A 119 5.84 15.16 -16.43
N THR A 120 6.44 14.36 -15.58
CA THR A 120 7.73 13.73 -15.81
C THR A 120 7.51 12.24 -16.06
N THR A 121 8.24 11.70 -17.02
CA THR A 121 8.25 10.27 -17.32
C THR A 121 9.51 9.65 -16.75
N PHE A 122 9.35 8.62 -15.94
CA PHE A 122 10.45 7.79 -15.44
C PHE A 122 10.37 6.41 -16.06
N ILE A 123 11.55 5.81 -16.28
CA ILE A 123 11.69 4.38 -16.60
C ILE A 123 12.43 3.70 -15.46
N TYR A 124 12.07 2.45 -15.15
CA TYR A 124 12.88 1.65 -14.25
C TYR A 124 13.90 0.87 -15.06
N PHE A 125 15.15 1.33 -15.01
CA PHE A 125 16.25 0.74 -15.78
C PHE A 125 16.76 -0.53 -15.11
N ARG A 126 16.87 -1.60 -15.89
CA ARG A 126 17.46 -2.89 -15.48
C ARG A 126 18.58 -3.21 -16.45
N PRO A 127 19.86 -3.12 -16.01
CA PRO A 127 20.97 -3.45 -16.88
C PRO A 127 20.96 -4.93 -17.24
N THR A 128 20.86 -5.25 -18.52
CA THR A 128 20.98 -6.62 -19.05
C THR A 128 22.38 -7.00 -19.44
N LYS A 129 23.27 -6.01 -19.54
CA LYS A 129 24.69 -6.15 -19.87
C LYS A 129 25.49 -5.27 -18.91
N LYS A 130 26.82 -5.51 -18.85
CA LYS A 130 27.73 -4.66 -18.08
C LYS A 130 27.62 -3.22 -18.61
N THR A 131 27.24 -2.30 -17.77
CA THR A 131 27.09 -0.86 -18.02
C THR A 131 27.54 -0.11 -16.77
N ASP A 132 27.86 1.16 -16.91
CA ASP A 132 28.21 2.03 -15.79
C ASP A 132 26.95 2.55 -15.04
N LEU A 133 25.75 2.31 -15.59
CA LEU A 133 24.50 2.67 -14.97
C LEU A 133 24.02 1.56 -14.03
N ASN A 134 23.61 1.95 -12.83
CA ASN A 134 22.96 1.06 -11.87
C ASN A 134 21.50 0.82 -12.24
N LYS A 135 20.89 -0.24 -11.68
CA LYS A 135 19.44 -0.39 -11.74
C LYS A 135 18.78 0.75 -10.95
N GLY A 136 17.62 1.25 -11.40
CA GLY A 136 16.91 2.30 -10.71
C GLY A 136 15.99 3.11 -11.61
N PHE A 137 15.34 4.11 -11.01
CA PHE A 137 14.51 5.06 -11.73
C PHE A 137 15.36 6.13 -12.42
N TYR A 138 15.09 6.36 -13.70
CA TYR A 138 15.73 7.39 -14.51
C TYR A 138 14.66 8.22 -15.20
N GLU A 139 14.82 9.52 -15.17
CA GLU A 139 13.98 10.43 -15.93
C GLU A 139 14.23 10.28 -17.43
N LEU A 140 13.15 10.16 -18.19
CA LEU A 140 13.19 10.11 -19.64
C LEU A 140 13.12 11.53 -20.21
N LEU A 141 14.27 12.15 -20.48
CA LEU A 141 14.34 13.51 -21.00
C LEU A 141 14.00 13.59 -22.50
N GLN A 142 14.26 12.55 -23.25
CA GLN A 142 13.97 12.49 -24.69
C GLN A 142 13.72 11.04 -25.12
N ASP A 143 12.57 10.81 -25.74
CA ASP A 143 12.31 9.54 -26.40
C ASP A 143 13.16 9.47 -27.68
N GLY A 144 14.19 8.59 -27.63
CA GLY A 144 15.26 8.55 -28.63
C GLY A 144 14.84 8.01 -30.00
N LYS A 145 13.83 8.59 -30.61
CA LYS A 145 13.62 8.44 -32.06
C LYS A 145 14.67 9.27 -32.80
N ARG A 146 15.69 8.58 -33.31
CA ARG A 146 16.58 9.12 -34.34
C ARG A 146 15.91 9.01 -35.69
#